data_bbac66782e1febfca2917594aa19b153
#
_entry.id   bbac66782e1febfca2917594aa19b153
#
_cell.length_a   1.000
_cell.length_b   1.000
_cell.length_c   1.000
_cell.angle_alpha   90.00
_cell.angle_beta   90.00
_cell.angle_gamma   90.00
#
_symmetry.space_group_name_H-M   'P 1'
#
loop_
_entity.id
_entity.type
_entity.pdbx_description
1 polymer ?
#
loop_
_entity_poly.entity_id
_entity_poly.type
_entity_poly.pdbx_seq_one_letter_code
_entity_poly.pdbx_strand_id
1 'polypeptide(L)'
;MNNATTIMNGIDDETFPQSVAGYMAEAVRAAPLDPMAERFMKSRLLTRVRNLEHGGVTSTVRPDQGEWEKFSPRIKMKVLRREADGSNMSYLLKLEPGAFLVPHKHSIDEECVVLEGEVTIGSELVGPGSYHLAPRGMVHQPIRSEHGAILFIRGKEPSWRDTALKETLRAILR
;
A
#
# COMPACT_ATOMS: atom_id res chain seq x y z
N MET A 1 12.16 -39.54 19.50
CA MET A 1 11.22 -39.79 20.61
C MET A 1 11.46 -38.77 21.68
N ASN A 2 10.42 -37.94 21.89
CA ASN A 2 10.16 -37.16 23.11
C ASN A 2 11.13 -36.04 23.55
N ASN A 3 10.74 -34.79 23.37
CA ASN A 3 10.26 -33.96 24.49
C ASN A 3 10.09 -32.50 24.05
N ALA A 4 8.98 -32.20 23.45
CA ALA A 4 8.57 -30.82 23.21
C ALA A 4 7.17 -30.48 23.78
N THR A 5 6.65 -31.31 24.70
CA THR A 5 5.25 -31.17 25.16
C THR A 5 5.12 -30.88 26.65
N THR A 6 6.19 -30.45 27.35
CA THR A 6 6.12 -30.33 28.83
C THR A 6 6.44 -28.94 29.38
N ILE A 7 6.29 -27.86 28.64
CA ILE A 7 6.52 -26.50 29.16
C ILE A 7 5.26 -25.61 29.13
N MET A 8 4.07 -26.11 28.84
CA MET A 8 2.87 -25.28 28.84
C MET A 8 1.80 -25.62 29.91
N ASN A 9 2.15 -26.43 30.88
CA ASN A 9 1.26 -26.70 32.05
C ASN A 9 1.92 -26.24 33.32
N GLY A 10 1.72 -24.97 33.71
CA GLY A 10 2.22 -24.48 34.99
C GLY A 10 2.13 -22.96 35.17
N ILE A 11 1.16 -22.32 34.58
CA ILE A 11 0.72 -21.00 35.06
C ILE A 11 -0.67 -21.26 35.65
N ASP A 12 -0.66 -21.69 36.93
CA ASP A 12 -1.88 -21.78 37.70
C ASP A 12 -2.52 -20.42 37.80
N ASP A 13 -3.82 -20.35 37.45
CA ASP A 13 -4.70 -19.18 37.44
C ASP A 13 -4.86 -18.53 38.86
N GLU A 14 -4.20 -19.08 39.88
CA GLU A 14 -4.27 -18.60 41.28
C GLU A 14 -3.15 -17.63 41.71
N THR A 15 -2.20 -17.27 40.82
CA THR A 15 -1.01 -16.50 41.24
C THR A 15 -1.16 -14.98 41.16
N PHE A 16 -2.25 -14.43 40.66
CA PHE A 16 -2.51 -13.00 40.73
C PHE A 16 -3.50 -12.69 41.86
N PRO A 17 -3.07 -12.07 42.97
CA PRO A 17 -4.01 -11.60 43.97
C PRO A 17 -5.10 -10.73 43.35
N GLN A 18 -6.37 -10.98 43.67
CA GLN A 18 -7.50 -10.16 43.18
C GLN A 18 -7.30 -8.65 43.39
N SER A 19 -6.51 -8.28 44.39
CA SER A 19 -6.08 -6.91 44.66
C SER A 19 -5.24 -6.32 43.50
N VAL A 20 -4.33 -7.10 42.90
CA VAL A 20 -3.48 -6.65 41.80
C VAL A 20 -4.31 -6.50 40.53
N ALA A 21 -5.21 -7.43 40.25
CA ALA A 21 -6.16 -7.33 39.14
C ALA A 21 -7.09 -6.12 39.30
N GLY A 22 -7.52 -5.80 40.50
CA GLY A 22 -8.29 -4.62 40.86
C GLY A 22 -7.50 -3.31 40.61
N TYR A 23 -6.26 -3.23 41.05
CA TYR A 23 -5.39 -2.07 40.80
C TYR A 23 -5.06 -1.90 39.31
N MET A 24 -4.86 -2.99 38.59
CA MET A 24 -4.66 -2.94 37.13
C MET A 24 -5.93 -2.50 36.40
N ALA A 25 -7.10 -2.97 36.81
CA ALA A 25 -8.38 -2.56 36.23
C ALA A 25 -8.70 -1.09 36.54
N GLU A 26 -8.29 -0.57 37.69
CA GLU A 26 -8.46 0.83 38.08
C GLU A 26 -7.42 1.72 37.38
N ALA A 27 -6.20 1.28 37.21
CA ALA A 27 -5.16 1.96 36.43
C ALA A 27 -5.53 2.05 34.93
N VAL A 28 -6.23 1.03 34.38
CA VAL A 28 -6.75 1.05 33.01
C VAL A 28 -7.99 1.95 32.88
N ARG A 29 -8.68 2.27 33.96
CA ARG A 29 -9.74 3.32 33.98
C ARG A 29 -9.18 4.73 33.97
N ALA A 30 -7.89 4.90 34.02
CA ALA A 30 -7.24 6.20 34.08
C ALA A 30 -7.37 6.95 32.75
N ALA A 31 -8.04 8.09 32.83
CA ALA A 31 -8.15 9.17 31.87
C ALA A 31 -8.60 8.81 30.43
N PRO A 32 -9.60 9.48 29.88
CA PRO A 32 -9.92 9.31 28.48
C PRO A 32 -8.69 9.66 27.64
N LEU A 33 -8.30 8.72 26.79
CA LEU A 33 -7.24 8.94 25.83
C LEU A 33 -7.63 10.12 24.93
N ASP A 34 -6.65 10.94 24.59
CA ASP A 34 -6.81 11.91 23.52
C ASP A 34 -7.40 11.20 22.28
N PRO A 35 -8.46 11.75 21.65
CA PRO A 35 -9.13 11.12 20.51
C PRO A 35 -8.18 10.72 19.38
N MET A 36 -7.07 11.42 19.23
CA MET A 36 -6.05 11.13 18.24
C MET A 36 -5.20 9.91 18.65
N ALA A 37 -4.83 9.84 19.92
CA ALA A 37 -4.11 8.69 20.51
C ALA A 37 -4.99 7.42 20.48
N GLU A 38 -6.29 7.54 20.76
CA GLU A 38 -7.26 6.44 20.69
C GLU A 38 -7.36 5.89 19.25
N ARG A 39 -7.52 6.77 18.25
CA ARG A 39 -7.55 6.38 16.82
C ARG A 39 -6.26 5.69 16.40
N PHE A 40 -5.11 6.21 16.85
CA PHE A 40 -3.81 5.64 16.52
C PHE A 40 -3.61 4.27 17.15
N MET A 41 -3.96 4.12 18.43
CA MET A 41 -3.93 2.82 19.12
C MET A 41 -4.88 1.81 18.49
N LYS A 42 -6.11 2.21 18.20
CA LYS A 42 -7.10 1.37 17.53
C LYS A 42 -6.62 0.91 16.16
N SER A 43 -6.04 1.80 15.37
CA SER A 43 -5.44 1.45 14.07
C SER A 43 -4.31 0.42 14.23
N ARG A 44 -3.39 0.61 15.18
CA ARG A 44 -2.31 -0.33 15.45
C ARG A 44 -2.82 -1.70 15.92
N LEU A 45 -3.80 -1.71 16.81
CA LEU A 45 -4.41 -2.96 17.30
C LEU A 45 -5.10 -3.71 16.18
N LEU A 46 -5.91 -3.03 15.37
CA LEU A 46 -6.57 -3.64 14.23
C LEU A 46 -5.57 -4.19 13.21
N THR A 47 -4.49 -3.48 12.95
CA THR A 47 -3.41 -3.97 12.10
C THR A 47 -2.76 -5.23 12.67
N ARG A 48 -2.53 -5.25 13.99
CA ARG A 48 -1.94 -6.40 14.67
C ARG A 48 -2.88 -7.61 14.68
N VAL A 49 -4.18 -7.40 14.93
CA VAL A 49 -5.20 -8.46 14.84
C VAL A 49 -5.28 -9.02 13.42
N ARG A 50 -5.33 -8.17 12.39
CA ARG A 50 -5.31 -8.62 10.99
C ARG A 50 -4.06 -9.45 10.66
N ASN A 51 -2.89 -9.01 11.14
CA ASN A 51 -1.65 -9.76 10.95
C ASN A 51 -1.69 -11.13 11.65
N LEU A 52 -2.36 -11.23 12.79
CA LEU A 52 -2.57 -12.50 13.50
C LEU A 52 -3.61 -13.38 12.80
N GLU A 53 -4.71 -12.81 12.33
CA GLU A 53 -5.75 -13.51 11.56
C GLU A 53 -5.21 -14.08 10.23
N HIS A 54 -4.26 -13.38 9.61
CA HIS A 54 -3.55 -13.88 8.41
C HIS A 54 -2.38 -14.81 8.76
N GLY A 55 -2.28 -15.28 10.00
CA GLY A 55 -1.32 -16.29 10.43
C GLY A 55 0.14 -15.86 10.38
N GLY A 56 0.43 -14.55 10.27
CA GLY A 56 1.81 -14.04 10.17
C GLY A 56 2.60 -14.60 8.98
N VAL A 57 1.92 -15.18 7.99
CA VAL A 57 2.56 -15.80 6.82
C VAL A 57 3.06 -14.71 5.89
N THR A 58 4.34 -14.76 5.59
CA THR A 58 4.92 -13.90 4.55
C THR A 58 4.30 -14.25 3.20
N SER A 59 4.00 -13.23 2.38
CA SER A 59 3.52 -13.40 1.02
C SER A 59 4.61 -13.00 0.04
N THR A 60 4.86 -13.86 -0.94
CA THR A 60 5.82 -13.59 -2.02
C THR A 60 5.10 -13.72 -3.35
N VAL A 61 5.16 -12.68 -4.16
CA VAL A 61 4.70 -12.71 -5.57
C VAL A 61 5.94 -12.78 -6.45
N ARG A 62 6.13 -13.90 -7.13
CA ARG A 62 7.27 -14.12 -8.03
C ARG A 62 7.03 -13.45 -9.40
N PRO A 63 8.09 -13.22 -10.20
CA PRO A 63 7.96 -12.58 -11.51
C PRO A 63 6.97 -13.28 -12.45
N ASP A 64 6.91 -14.60 -12.41
CA ASP A 64 6.04 -15.47 -13.21
C ASP A 64 4.63 -15.63 -12.62
N GLN A 65 4.37 -15.11 -11.41
CA GLN A 65 3.08 -15.19 -10.73
C GLN A 65 2.28 -13.90 -10.92
N GLY A 66 0.94 -14.02 -10.96
CA GLY A 66 0.02 -12.94 -11.18
C GLY A 66 -0.07 -12.52 -12.65
N GLU A 67 -1.19 -11.97 -13.02
CA GLU A 67 -1.49 -11.60 -14.40
C GLU A 67 -1.18 -10.14 -14.67
N TRP A 68 -0.71 -9.86 -15.90
CA TRP A 68 -0.60 -8.52 -16.43
C TRP A 68 -1.89 -8.15 -17.14
N GLU A 69 -2.67 -7.30 -16.52
CA GLU A 69 -3.93 -6.80 -17.07
C GLU A 69 -3.68 -5.54 -17.91
N LYS A 70 -4.47 -5.35 -18.96
CA LYS A 70 -4.43 -4.13 -19.76
C LYS A 70 -5.02 -2.99 -18.94
N PHE A 71 -4.21 -1.97 -18.65
CA PHE A 71 -4.63 -0.77 -17.94
C PHE A 71 -5.05 0.35 -18.91
N SER A 72 -4.24 0.61 -19.94
CA SER A 72 -4.52 1.56 -21.01
C SER A 72 -3.79 1.14 -22.29
N PRO A 73 -3.94 1.84 -23.42
CA PRO A 73 -3.07 1.61 -24.56
C PRO A 73 -1.62 1.72 -24.14
N ARG A 74 -0.78 0.73 -24.45
CA ARG A 74 0.65 0.67 -24.13
C ARG A 74 1.01 0.57 -22.64
N ILE A 75 0.03 0.35 -21.73
CA ILE A 75 0.29 0.18 -20.30
C ILE A 75 -0.43 -1.05 -19.80
N LYS A 76 0.32 -1.91 -19.10
CA LYS A 76 -0.19 -3.07 -18.38
C LYS A 76 0.07 -2.91 -16.90
N MET A 77 -0.82 -3.43 -16.09
CA MET A 77 -0.74 -3.41 -14.63
C MET A 77 -0.72 -4.83 -14.08
N LYS A 78 0.11 -5.06 -13.08
CA LYS A 78 0.14 -6.30 -12.31
C LYS A 78 -0.01 -5.96 -10.83
N VAL A 79 -1.10 -6.41 -10.23
CA VAL A 79 -1.36 -6.21 -8.80
C VAL A 79 -0.48 -7.13 -7.99
N LEU A 80 0.23 -6.59 -7.01
CA LEU A 80 1.05 -7.33 -6.06
C LEU A 80 0.31 -7.53 -4.73
N ARG A 81 -0.37 -6.48 -4.26
CA ARG A 81 -1.12 -6.50 -3.00
C ARG A 81 -2.21 -5.45 -2.99
N ARG A 82 -3.35 -5.79 -2.41
CA ARG A 82 -4.40 -4.85 -2.02
C ARG A 82 -4.51 -4.84 -0.50
N GLU A 83 -4.59 -3.67 0.11
CA GLU A 83 -4.94 -3.59 1.52
C GLU A 83 -6.41 -3.98 1.70
N ALA A 84 -6.71 -4.70 2.80
CA ALA A 84 -8.04 -5.26 3.05
C ALA A 84 -9.14 -4.19 3.17
N ASP A 85 -8.78 -2.98 3.59
CA ASP A 85 -9.68 -1.83 3.71
C ASP A 85 -9.80 -1.02 2.41
N GLY A 86 -9.14 -1.45 1.33
CA GLY A 86 -9.14 -0.76 0.04
C GLY A 86 -8.41 0.59 0.06
N SER A 87 -7.71 0.93 1.16
CA SER A 87 -7.05 2.23 1.30
C SER A 87 -5.86 2.40 0.37
N ASN A 88 -5.16 1.29 0.10
CA ASN A 88 -3.89 1.31 -0.61
C ASN A 88 -3.65 0.04 -1.42
N MET A 89 -2.84 0.14 -2.44
CA MET A 89 -2.46 -0.96 -3.30
C MET A 89 -1.00 -0.86 -3.69
N SER A 90 -0.33 -2.01 -3.81
CA SER A 90 1.00 -2.13 -4.42
C SER A 90 0.89 -2.85 -5.74
N TYR A 91 1.45 -2.30 -6.80
CA TYR A 91 1.34 -2.83 -8.14
C TYR A 91 2.53 -2.46 -9.01
N LEU A 92 2.69 -3.17 -10.10
CA LEU A 92 3.63 -2.83 -11.16
C LEU A 92 2.88 -2.22 -12.33
N LEU A 93 3.45 -1.18 -12.94
CA LEU A 93 3.08 -0.72 -14.27
C LEU A 93 4.19 -1.06 -15.26
N LYS A 94 3.83 -1.74 -16.31
CA LYS A 94 4.69 -1.95 -17.48
C LYS A 94 4.28 -0.99 -18.57
N LEU A 95 5.16 -0.06 -18.86
CA LEU A 95 5.03 0.92 -19.92
C LEU A 95 5.73 0.37 -21.17
N GLU A 96 4.98 0.27 -22.27
CA GLU A 96 5.56 -0.04 -23.58
C GLU A 96 6.17 1.24 -24.19
N PRO A 97 7.07 1.14 -25.17
CA PRO A 97 7.63 2.31 -25.85
C PRO A 97 6.57 3.29 -26.34
N GLY A 98 6.72 4.56 -26.02
CA GLY A 98 5.76 5.63 -26.30
C GLY A 98 4.55 5.67 -25.38
N ALA A 99 4.58 4.96 -24.25
CA ALA A 99 3.53 5.05 -23.25
C ALA A 99 3.44 6.43 -22.60
N PHE A 100 2.23 6.85 -22.29
CA PHE A 100 1.93 8.15 -21.70
C PHE A 100 0.85 8.03 -20.64
N LEU A 101 1.14 8.56 -19.46
CA LEU A 101 0.18 8.74 -18.37
C LEU A 101 -0.15 10.23 -18.27
N VAL A 102 -1.42 10.56 -18.37
CA VAL A 102 -1.90 11.95 -18.28
C VAL A 102 -1.74 12.49 -16.85
N PRO A 103 -1.62 13.82 -16.70
CA PRO A 103 -1.67 14.46 -15.40
C PRO A 103 -2.96 14.10 -14.65
N HIS A 104 -2.82 13.70 -13.41
CA HIS A 104 -3.95 13.32 -12.56
C HIS A 104 -3.70 13.73 -11.10
N LYS A 105 -4.76 13.74 -10.30
CA LYS A 105 -4.69 14.15 -8.89
C LYS A 105 -4.78 12.93 -7.99
N HIS A 106 -3.88 12.85 -7.01
CA HIS A 106 -3.89 11.80 -6.01
C HIS A 106 -4.77 12.16 -4.81
N SER A 107 -5.56 11.21 -4.32
CA SER A 107 -6.35 11.35 -3.09
C SER A 107 -5.60 10.90 -1.84
N ILE A 108 -4.49 10.20 -2.01
CA ILE A 108 -3.51 9.77 -1.01
C ILE A 108 -2.13 9.99 -1.60
N ASP A 109 -1.08 9.87 -0.79
CA ASP A 109 0.29 9.87 -1.29
C ASP A 109 0.51 8.68 -2.21
N GLU A 110 1.22 8.90 -3.33
CA GLU A 110 1.65 7.84 -4.24
C GLU A 110 3.17 7.80 -4.30
N GLU A 111 3.70 6.62 -4.04
CA GLU A 111 5.12 6.32 -4.12
C GLU A 111 5.42 5.55 -5.40
N CYS A 112 6.45 5.96 -6.12
CA CYS A 112 6.89 5.31 -7.36
C CYS A 112 8.38 5.02 -7.30
N VAL A 113 8.77 3.81 -7.70
CA VAL A 113 10.16 3.42 -7.90
C VAL A 113 10.32 2.91 -9.33
N VAL A 114 11.28 3.44 -10.05
CA VAL A 114 11.65 2.90 -11.37
C VAL A 114 12.46 1.64 -11.16
N LEU A 115 11.98 0.51 -11.68
CA LEU A 115 12.66 -0.79 -11.60
C LEU A 115 13.50 -1.06 -12.84
N GLU A 116 12.94 -0.76 -14.02
CA GLU A 116 13.58 -0.99 -15.32
C GLU A 116 13.24 0.15 -16.28
N GLY A 117 14.14 0.40 -17.24
CA GLY A 117 13.95 1.45 -18.23
C GLY A 117 14.01 2.84 -17.62
N GLU A 118 13.39 3.81 -18.29
CA GLU A 118 13.38 5.20 -17.85
C GLU A 118 12.04 5.87 -18.17
N VAL A 119 11.69 6.87 -17.37
CA VAL A 119 10.51 7.70 -17.58
C VAL A 119 10.86 9.17 -17.42
N THR A 120 10.16 10.03 -18.14
CA THR A 120 10.16 11.47 -17.91
C THR A 120 8.93 11.84 -17.08
N ILE A 121 9.12 12.47 -15.93
CA ILE A 121 8.06 13.00 -15.06
C ILE A 121 8.12 14.53 -15.16
N GLY A 122 7.15 15.11 -15.86
CA GLY A 122 7.24 16.54 -16.21
C GLY A 122 8.43 16.81 -17.12
N SER A 123 9.46 17.45 -16.58
CA SER A 123 10.74 17.73 -17.27
C SER A 123 11.91 16.89 -16.77
N GLU A 124 11.72 16.06 -15.77
CA GLU A 124 12.78 15.27 -15.12
C GLU A 124 12.83 13.86 -15.69
N LEU A 125 14.01 13.45 -16.16
CA LEU A 125 14.27 12.06 -16.59
C LEU A 125 14.73 11.26 -15.37
N VAL A 126 14.05 10.16 -15.08
CA VAL A 126 14.30 9.29 -13.94
C VAL A 126 14.50 7.86 -14.41
N GLY A 127 15.56 7.21 -13.96
CA GLY A 127 15.95 5.86 -14.32
C GLY A 127 15.87 4.89 -13.14
N PRO A 128 16.36 3.65 -13.32
CA PRO A 128 16.26 2.58 -12.33
C PRO A 128 16.86 2.96 -10.98
N GLY A 129 16.13 2.62 -9.90
CA GLY A 129 16.47 2.96 -8.52
C GLY A 129 16.01 4.34 -8.08
N SER A 130 15.50 5.18 -8.98
CA SER A 130 14.92 6.48 -8.60
C SER A 130 13.60 6.27 -7.85
N TYR A 131 13.42 7.06 -6.80
CA TYR A 131 12.19 7.14 -6.01
C TYR A 131 11.51 8.48 -6.26
N HIS A 132 10.22 8.45 -6.55
CA HIS A 132 9.39 9.63 -6.74
C HIS A 132 8.17 9.56 -5.82
N LEU A 133 7.88 10.67 -5.15
CA LEU A 133 6.70 10.84 -4.29
C LEU A 133 5.76 11.88 -4.89
N ALA A 134 4.53 11.51 -5.12
CA ALA A 134 3.44 12.42 -5.44
C ALA A 134 2.55 12.60 -4.19
N PRO A 135 2.65 13.74 -3.47
CA PRO A 135 1.87 13.97 -2.27
C PRO A 135 0.38 14.06 -2.55
N ARG A 136 -0.41 13.65 -1.57
CA ARG A 136 -1.87 13.79 -1.57
C ARG A 136 -2.30 15.21 -1.95
N GLY A 137 -3.27 15.30 -2.84
CA GLY A 137 -3.86 16.56 -3.26
C GLY A 137 -3.09 17.29 -4.35
N MET A 138 -1.85 16.87 -4.66
CA MET A 138 -1.08 17.41 -5.77
C MET A 138 -1.56 16.85 -7.11
N VAL A 139 -1.41 17.65 -8.16
CA VAL A 139 -1.61 17.19 -9.54
C VAL A 139 -0.26 16.61 -10.01
N HIS A 140 -0.26 15.33 -10.29
CA HIS A 140 0.90 14.65 -10.83
C HIS A 140 1.21 15.17 -12.23
N GLN A 141 2.49 15.42 -12.51
CA GLN A 141 2.95 15.75 -13.85
C GLN A 141 2.78 14.55 -14.80
N PRO A 142 2.71 14.78 -16.11
CA PRO A 142 2.62 13.67 -17.07
C PRO A 142 3.85 12.78 -16.95
N ILE A 143 3.63 11.46 -17.08
CA ILE A 143 4.71 10.48 -17.17
C ILE A 143 4.78 9.98 -18.61
N ARG A 144 5.97 9.94 -19.17
CA ARG A 144 6.25 9.38 -20.51
C ARG A 144 7.37 8.39 -20.44
N SER A 145 7.30 7.33 -21.25
CA SER A 145 8.43 6.44 -21.48
C SER A 145 8.66 6.27 -22.97
N GLU A 146 9.80 6.69 -23.47
CA GLU A 146 10.15 6.57 -24.88
C GLU A 146 10.51 5.13 -25.25
N HIS A 147 11.23 4.46 -24.38
CA HIS A 147 11.81 3.14 -24.65
C HIS A 147 11.13 2.01 -23.88
N GLY A 148 10.18 2.33 -23.00
CA GLY A 148 9.55 1.39 -22.10
C GLY A 148 10.16 1.44 -20.70
N ALA A 149 9.37 1.07 -19.70
CA ALA A 149 9.78 1.05 -18.30
C ALA A 149 8.94 0.08 -17.48
N ILE A 150 9.45 -0.34 -16.35
CA ILE A 150 8.69 -1.02 -15.29
C ILE A 150 8.79 -0.18 -14.03
N LEU A 151 7.63 0.19 -13.50
CA LEU A 151 7.49 0.99 -12.29
C LEU A 151 6.86 0.13 -11.20
N PHE A 152 7.38 0.19 -9.98
CA PHE A 152 6.66 -0.21 -8.78
C PHE A 152 5.93 1.01 -8.24
N ILE A 153 4.66 0.85 -7.93
CA ILE A 153 3.83 1.92 -7.38
C ILE A 153 3.11 1.43 -6.13
N ARG A 154 3.07 2.30 -5.14
CA ARG A 154 2.22 2.15 -3.97
C ARG A 154 1.36 3.39 -3.81
N GLY A 155 0.04 3.19 -3.89
CA GLY A 155 -0.91 4.27 -3.87
C GLY A 155 -2.35 3.76 -3.89
N LYS A 156 -3.27 4.64 -4.20
CA LYS A 156 -4.66 4.28 -4.44
C LYS A 156 -4.78 3.47 -5.73
N GLU A 157 -5.76 2.58 -5.79
CA GLU A 157 -6.09 1.90 -7.04
C GLU A 157 -6.34 2.91 -8.17
N PRO A 158 -5.56 2.84 -9.26
CA PRO A 158 -5.71 3.78 -10.35
C PRO A 158 -7.01 3.52 -11.13
N SER A 159 -7.73 4.58 -11.46
CA SER A 159 -8.94 4.50 -12.27
C SER A 159 -8.65 4.95 -13.70
N TRP A 160 -8.75 4.01 -14.65
CA TRP A 160 -8.61 4.33 -16.07
C TRP A 160 -9.71 5.30 -16.56
N ARG A 161 -10.90 5.28 -15.94
CA ARG A 161 -12.02 6.16 -16.30
C ARG A 161 -11.70 7.62 -16.03
N ASP A 162 -11.02 7.92 -14.94
CA ASP A 162 -10.59 9.29 -14.64
C ASP A 162 -9.54 9.78 -15.64
N THR A 163 -8.73 8.87 -16.14
CA THR A 163 -7.68 9.13 -17.14
C THR A 163 -8.28 9.29 -18.54
N ALA A 164 -9.12 8.37 -18.98
CA ALA A 164 -9.71 8.38 -20.32
C ALA A 164 -10.71 9.55 -20.54
N LEU A 165 -11.51 9.86 -19.50
CA LEU A 165 -12.48 10.95 -19.58
C LEU A 165 -11.78 12.31 -19.75
N LYS A 166 -10.67 12.53 -19.06
CA LYS A 166 -9.87 13.75 -19.18
C LYS A 166 -9.21 13.91 -20.56
N GLU A 167 -8.76 12.82 -21.16
CA GLU A 167 -8.20 12.83 -22.52
C GLU A 167 -9.27 13.17 -23.56
N THR A 168 -10.44 12.55 -23.45
CA THR A 168 -11.56 12.81 -24.36
C THR A 168 -12.03 14.25 -24.24
N LEU A 169 -12.19 14.78 -23.04
CA LEU A 169 -12.58 16.19 -22.84
C LEU A 169 -11.54 17.17 -23.39
N ARG A 170 -10.25 16.89 -23.27
CA ARG A 170 -9.18 17.74 -23.84
C ARG A 170 -9.13 17.67 -25.36
N ALA A 171 -9.48 16.53 -25.96
CA ALA A 171 -9.54 16.38 -27.41
C ALA A 171 -10.75 17.12 -28.02
N ILE A 172 -11.85 17.24 -27.25
CA ILE A 172 -13.09 17.93 -27.70
C ILE A 172 -12.98 19.45 -27.50
N LEU A 173 -12.20 19.91 -26.51
CA LEU A 173 -12.05 21.33 -26.16
C LEU A 173 -10.89 22.04 -26.90
N ARG A 174 -10.23 21.37 -27.82
CA ARG A 174 -9.26 21.93 -28.77
C ARG A 174 -9.88 22.09 -30.14
#